data_4a1a0695ff3fac1d1f5866398a71aae2
#
_entry.id   4a1a0695ff3fac1d1f5866398a71aae2
#
_cell.length_a   1.000
_cell.length_b   1.000
_cell.length_c   1.000
_cell.angle_alpha   90.00
_cell.angle_beta   90.00
_cell.angle_gamma   90.00
#
_symmetry.space_group_name_H-M   'P 1'
#
loop_
_entity.id
_entity.type
_entity.pdbx_description
1 polymer ?
#
loop_
_entity_poly.entity_id
_entity_poly.type
_entity_poly.pdbx_seq_one_letter_code
_entity_poly.pdbx_strand_id
1 'polypeptide(L)'
;MIRKGYRYLLTAVIAASAAALLTFAARNDFGLGRNMEITVNMMRELSLGYVDPVDPDKLMEGAAEGMVSDLDPYTEFIPEDQMSNFELLTTGKYGGVGSLIRKKGDWVTIAQPYKGSPADRAGLKIGDKILAIDGKDAKGFTTEQVSSRLKGDPGSKVRVTVEHLTGGTETVTLQRERIAIPGVPYAGWVDEGIGYIRHSDFTEGCYEDMRAAIERLRSEGELKGLILDYRSNGGGIMQEAVKILGMFVPKGTEVVSTKGRTEDSRRVYRTESEPILPDLPLAVLVNGNSASASEIVTGALQDLDRAVIIGQRSYGKGLVQTPRPLGYNAMLKLTTAKYYIPSGRCIQAIDYSHSQEGTVRSVPDSLISEYTTRAGRKVYDGGGIMPDIRTAPEYISRFAMTLYALGFIEDFGDEYVRRHPGQQIDIRTFSITDGDYAEFAEFMKDKEVPYESDTRRALKKLREAAKTDRFEEVEQQIAAIDSTLRDDTATNLETYRKEIVESINNDIVLRHGYSEGVIEHSLPDDGDVLKAIEILGNRQEYARIVTEQDTPRK
;
A
#
# COMPACT_ATOMS: atom_id res chain seq x y z
N MET A 1 40.25 -61.45 5.33
CA MET A 1 41.01 -60.19 5.23
C MET A 1 40.21 -59.01 4.60
N ILE A 2 39.32 -59.22 3.68
CA ILE A 2 38.57 -58.18 2.94
C ILE A 2 37.65 -57.32 3.83
N ARG A 3 37.04 -57.87 4.88
CA ARG A 3 36.14 -57.10 5.78
C ARG A 3 36.84 -56.08 6.69
N LYS A 4 38.11 -56.22 7.01
CA LYS A 4 38.86 -55.24 7.81
C LYS A 4 39.28 -54.01 6.99
N GLY A 5 39.66 -54.18 5.72
CA GLY A 5 40.01 -53.09 4.81
C GLY A 5 38.84 -52.16 4.55
N TYR A 6 37.62 -52.67 4.38
CA TYR A 6 36.41 -51.88 4.15
C TYR A 6 36.05 -50.99 5.35
N ARG A 7 36.26 -51.50 6.57
CA ARG A 7 36.01 -50.71 7.80
C ARG A 7 36.99 -49.55 7.94
N TYR A 8 38.27 -49.73 7.62
CA TYR A 8 39.25 -48.65 7.64
C TYR A 8 39.01 -47.61 6.55
N LEU A 9 38.59 -48.05 5.34
CA LEU A 9 38.21 -47.11 4.27
C LEU A 9 36.99 -46.27 4.65
N LEU A 10 35.96 -46.90 5.22
CA LEU A 10 34.75 -46.20 5.66
C LEU A 10 35.07 -45.17 6.79
N THR A 11 35.90 -45.58 7.74
CA THR A 11 36.33 -44.67 8.83
C THR A 11 37.17 -43.50 8.30
N ALA A 12 38.03 -43.72 7.33
CA ALA A 12 38.84 -42.66 6.68
C ALA A 12 37.96 -41.69 5.88
N VAL A 13 36.93 -42.20 5.16
CA VAL A 13 35.97 -41.34 4.42
C VAL A 13 35.14 -40.51 5.38
N ILE A 14 34.63 -41.09 6.47
CA ILE A 14 33.89 -40.32 7.49
C ILE A 14 34.76 -39.28 8.15
N ALA A 15 36.01 -39.59 8.51
CA ALA A 15 36.95 -38.65 9.10
C ALA A 15 37.32 -37.53 8.13
N ALA A 16 37.51 -37.81 6.85
CA ALA A 16 37.78 -36.81 5.80
C ALA A 16 36.58 -35.92 5.55
N SER A 17 35.36 -36.45 5.56
CA SER A 17 34.12 -35.67 5.41
C SER A 17 33.87 -34.78 6.62
N ALA A 18 34.11 -35.27 7.84
CA ALA A 18 34.02 -34.47 9.07
C ALA A 18 35.06 -33.32 9.11
N ALA A 19 36.31 -33.62 8.68
CA ALA A 19 37.36 -32.61 8.57
C ALA A 19 37.05 -31.54 7.50
N ALA A 20 36.46 -31.95 6.36
CA ALA A 20 36.03 -31.03 5.32
C ALA A 20 34.88 -30.11 5.78
N LEU A 21 33.89 -30.65 6.54
CA LEU A 21 32.80 -29.87 7.15
C LEU A 21 33.30 -28.89 8.19
N LEU A 22 34.25 -29.31 9.06
CA LEU A 22 34.87 -28.43 10.07
C LEU A 22 35.71 -27.33 9.44
N THR A 23 36.43 -27.61 8.34
CA THR A 23 37.22 -26.58 7.63
C THR A 23 36.32 -25.61 6.85
N PHE A 24 35.16 -26.05 6.35
CA PHE A 24 34.20 -25.17 5.68
C PHE A 24 33.50 -24.23 6.68
N ALA A 25 33.09 -24.72 7.85
CA ALA A 25 32.53 -23.91 8.93
C ALA A 25 33.55 -22.90 9.45
N ALA A 26 34.79 -23.34 9.75
CA ALA A 26 35.85 -22.48 10.24
C ALA A 26 36.28 -21.40 9.23
N ARG A 27 36.20 -21.65 7.92
CA ARG A 27 36.50 -20.64 6.89
C ARG A 27 35.46 -19.52 6.84
N ASN A 28 34.19 -19.85 7.02
CA ASN A 28 33.11 -18.86 7.04
C ASN A 28 33.20 -17.98 8.30
N ASP A 29 33.44 -18.57 9.47
CA ASP A 29 33.60 -17.85 10.73
C ASP A 29 34.83 -16.93 10.72
N PHE A 30 35.94 -17.37 10.15
CA PHE A 30 37.15 -16.55 10.00
C PHE A 30 36.92 -15.37 9.04
N GLY A 31 36.17 -15.55 7.96
CA GLY A 31 35.79 -14.50 7.01
C GLY A 31 34.93 -13.43 7.66
N LEU A 32 33.94 -13.84 8.43
CA LEU A 32 33.04 -12.95 9.16
C LEU A 32 33.81 -12.14 10.21
N GLY A 33 34.61 -12.80 11.07
CA GLY A 33 35.40 -12.14 12.11
C GLY A 33 36.37 -11.09 11.55
N ARG A 34 37.08 -11.42 10.47
CA ARG A 34 37.97 -10.47 9.78
C ARG A 34 37.23 -9.26 9.24
N ASN A 35 36.07 -9.48 8.60
CA ASN A 35 35.28 -8.38 8.02
C ASN A 35 34.70 -7.47 9.12
N MET A 36 34.25 -8.04 10.25
CA MET A 36 33.84 -7.26 11.42
C MET A 36 34.96 -6.38 11.94
N GLU A 37 36.17 -6.92 12.10
CA GLU A 37 37.35 -6.16 12.55
C GLU A 37 37.69 -5.01 11.59
N ILE A 38 37.68 -5.26 10.29
CA ILE A 38 37.87 -4.22 9.26
C ILE A 38 36.82 -3.13 9.38
N THR A 39 35.54 -3.49 9.52
CA THR A 39 34.44 -2.53 9.63
C THR A 39 34.58 -1.65 10.86
N VAL A 40 34.87 -2.24 12.03
CA VAL A 40 35.06 -1.49 13.29
C VAL A 40 36.29 -0.55 13.16
N ASN A 41 37.41 -1.02 12.61
CA ASN A 41 38.59 -0.19 12.41
C ASN A 41 38.31 0.96 11.44
N MET A 42 37.60 0.70 10.33
CA MET A 42 37.22 1.73 9.37
C MET A 42 36.32 2.81 10.00
N MET A 43 35.28 2.41 10.76
CA MET A 43 34.43 3.36 11.50
C MET A 43 35.24 4.20 12.50
N ARG A 44 36.17 3.58 13.22
CA ARG A 44 37.06 4.29 14.16
C ARG A 44 37.94 5.30 13.44
N GLU A 45 38.63 4.91 12.37
CA GLU A 45 39.52 5.80 11.61
C GLU A 45 38.76 6.98 10.99
N LEU A 46 37.54 6.74 10.45
CA LEU A 46 36.69 7.80 9.93
C LEU A 46 36.23 8.76 11.04
N SER A 47 35.83 8.24 12.19
CA SER A 47 35.35 9.08 13.31
C SER A 47 36.45 9.90 13.96
N LEU A 48 37.70 9.43 13.94
CA LEU A 48 38.84 10.09 14.61
C LEU A 48 39.72 10.86 13.67
N GLY A 49 39.84 10.45 12.41
CA GLY A 49 40.85 10.95 11.48
C GLY A 49 40.32 11.73 10.28
N TYR A 50 39.01 11.73 10.04
CA TYR A 50 38.44 12.51 8.93
C TYR A 50 38.53 14.01 9.22
N VAL A 51 38.76 14.82 8.17
CA VAL A 51 39.05 16.26 8.29
C VAL A 51 37.93 17.06 8.93
N ASP A 52 36.68 16.68 8.69
CA ASP A 52 35.49 17.29 9.28
C ASP A 52 34.84 16.35 10.31
N PRO A 53 34.11 16.87 11.31
CA PRO A 53 33.40 16.04 12.28
C PRO A 53 32.40 15.10 11.57
N VAL A 54 32.48 13.82 11.88
CA VAL A 54 31.61 12.77 11.33
C VAL A 54 30.67 12.28 12.41
N ASP A 55 29.40 12.15 12.06
CA ASP A 55 28.36 11.58 12.91
C ASP A 55 28.45 10.04 12.82
N PRO A 56 28.77 9.34 13.92
CA PRO A 56 28.89 7.87 13.91
C PRO A 56 27.58 7.15 13.58
N ASP A 57 26.43 7.72 13.94
CA ASP A 57 25.11 7.12 13.67
C ASP A 57 24.81 7.15 12.18
N LYS A 58 25.07 8.26 11.50
CA LYS A 58 24.97 8.36 10.03
C LYS A 58 25.94 7.44 9.28
N LEU A 59 27.15 7.25 9.82
CA LEU A 59 28.08 6.27 9.27
C LEU A 59 27.53 4.85 9.36
N MET A 60 26.92 4.51 10.51
CA MET A 60 26.32 3.20 10.72
C MET A 60 25.11 2.99 9.80
N GLU A 61 24.25 3.99 9.66
CA GLU A 61 23.11 3.94 8.75
C GLU A 61 23.56 3.70 7.30
N GLY A 62 24.50 4.51 6.80
CA GLY A 62 25.01 4.34 5.44
C GLY A 62 25.73 2.99 5.22
N ALA A 63 26.43 2.48 6.24
CA ALA A 63 27.03 1.15 6.18
C ALA A 63 25.96 0.04 6.13
N ALA A 64 24.90 0.16 6.96
CA ALA A 64 23.80 -0.80 6.98
C ALA A 64 23.02 -0.80 5.67
N GLU A 65 22.70 0.37 5.11
CA GLU A 65 22.09 0.52 3.79
C GLU A 65 22.92 -0.15 2.71
N GLY A 66 24.24 0.10 2.71
CA GLY A 66 25.18 -0.55 1.77
C GLY A 66 25.21 -2.08 1.90
N MET A 67 25.06 -2.63 3.12
CA MET A 67 25.03 -4.09 3.31
C MET A 67 23.76 -4.74 2.75
N VAL A 68 22.64 -4.05 2.69
CA VAL A 68 21.36 -4.62 2.25
C VAL A 68 20.96 -4.25 0.83
N SER A 69 21.61 -3.24 0.22
CA SER A 69 21.24 -2.66 -1.08
C SER A 69 21.16 -3.66 -2.24
N ASP A 70 21.99 -4.71 -2.22
CA ASP A 70 22.06 -5.72 -3.29
C ASP A 70 21.17 -6.94 -3.03
N LEU A 71 20.39 -6.96 -1.94
CA LEU A 71 19.55 -8.11 -1.58
C LEU A 71 18.18 -8.02 -2.26
N ASP A 72 17.27 -7.28 -1.66
CA ASP A 72 15.92 -7.01 -2.14
C ASP A 72 15.42 -5.70 -1.50
N PRO A 73 14.40 -5.01 -2.05
CA PRO A 73 13.98 -3.70 -1.55
C PRO A 73 13.18 -3.77 -0.23
N TYR A 74 12.96 -4.95 0.33
CA TYR A 74 12.17 -5.17 1.55
C TYR A 74 13.05 -5.51 2.74
N THR A 75 14.32 -5.88 2.48
CA THR A 75 15.33 -6.08 3.53
C THR A 75 15.94 -4.72 3.86
N GLU A 76 15.65 -4.20 5.05
CA GLU A 76 16.02 -2.84 5.44
C GLU A 76 16.49 -2.76 6.89
N PHE A 77 17.43 -1.87 7.16
CA PHE A 77 17.85 -1.48 8.50
C PHE A 77 16.92 -0.38 9.01
N ILE A 78 16.41 -0.52 10.23
CA ILE A 78 15.53 0.43 10.89
C ILE A 78 16.26 0.96 12.12
N PRO A 79 16.76 2.19 12.11
CA PRO A 79 17.40 2.82 13.25
C PRO A 79 16.38 3.20 14.33
N GLU A 80 16.87 3.53 15.54
CA GLU A 80 16.04 3.84 16.71
C GLU A 80 15.02 4.95 16.45
N ASP A 81 15.40 6.01 15.76
CA ASP A 81 14.54 7.16 15.47
C ASP A 81 13.39 6.84 14.50
N GLN A 82 13.50 5.77 13.72
CA GLN A 82 12.45 5.28 12.80
C GLN A 82 11.56 4.19 13.42
N MET A 83 11.89 3.69 14.60
CA MET A 83 11.13 2.60 15.24
C MET A 83 9.67 2.95 15.49
N SER A 84 9.35 4.18 15.86
CA SER A 84 7.96 4.62 16.06
C SER A 84 7.12 4.58 14.78
N ASN A 85 7.72 4.83 13.62
CA ASN A 85 7.06 4.69 12.32
C ASN A 85 6.90 3.21 11.94
N PHE A 86 7.90 2.38 12.22
CA PHE A 86 7.81 0.94 12.01
C PHE A 86 6.71 0.30 12.87
N GLU A 87 6.60 0.70 14.14
CA GLU A 87 5.51 0.26 15.03
C GLU A 87 4.14 0.69 14.50
N LEU A 88 4.01 1.94 14.05
CA LEU A 88 2.77 2.43 13.42
C LEU A 88 2.37 1.60 12.22
N LEU A 89 3.29 1.34 11.29
CA LEU A 89 3.04 0.55 10.08
C LEU A 89 2.68 -0.92 10.39
N THR A 90 3.20 -1.46 11.49
CA THR A 90 2.97 -2.86 11.87
C THR A 90 1.72 -3.01 12.72
N THR A 91 1.55 -2.15 13.74
CA THR A 91 0.45 -2.28 14.71
C THR A 91 -0.77 -1.44 14.33
N GLY A 92 -0.63 -0.46 13.44
CA GLY A 92 -1.66 0.55 13.17
C GLY A 92 -1.89 1.51 14.34
N LYS A 93 -1.01 1.51 15.37
CA LYS A 93 -1.24 2.23 16.63
C LYS A 93 -0.08 3.17 16.94
N TYR A 94 -0.39 4.35 17.47
CA TYR A 94 0.62 5.31 17.97
C TYR A 94 0.04 6.18 19.10
N GLY A 95 0.91 6.77 19.91
CA GLY A 95 0.51 7.77 20.90
C GLY A 95 0.45 9.16 20.26
N GLY A 96 -0.70 9.86 20.36
CA GLY A 96 -0.84 11.17 19.75
C GLY A 96 -2.23 11.77 19.83
N VAL A 97 -2.50 12.77 18.99
CA VAL A 97 -3.77 13.51 18.97
C VAL A 97 -4.76 12.98 17.92
N GLY A 98 -4.32 12.13 16.99
CA GLY A 98 -5.18 11.50 16.00
C GLY A 98 -5.58 12.45 14.86
N SER A 99 -4.60 12.97 14.12
CA SER A 99 -4.84 13.72 12.89
C SER A 99 -3.75 13.49 11.86
N LEU A 100 -4.13 13.47 10.60
CA LEU A 100 -3.22 13.67 9.47
C LEU A 100 -2.94 15.18 9.35
N ILE A 101 -1.70 15.50 9.03
CA ILE A 101 -1.24 16.87 8.84
C ILE A 101 -0.46 17.00 7.56
N ARG A 102 -0.43 18.18 6.96
CA ARG A 102 0.38 18.46 5.77
C ARG A 102 0.90 19.90 5.77
N LYS A 103 1.91 20.14 4.98
CA LYS A 103 2.49 21.46 4.77
C LYS A 103 1.69 22.21 3.70
N LYS A 104 1.27 23.47 4.04
CA LYS A 104 0.63 24.40 3.12
C LYS A 104 1.27 25.78 3.27
N GLY A 105 2.08 26.18 2.30
CA GLY A 105 2.88 27.39 2.40
C GLY A 105 3.83 27.35 3.61
N ASP A 106 3.83 28.40 4.44
CA ASP A 106 4.66 28.48 5.65
C ASP A 106 4.14 27.67 6.83
N TRP A 107 2.93 27.12 6.74
CA TRP A 107 2.25 26.48 7.87
C TRP A 107 1.98 24.99 7.63
N VAL A 108 1.81 24.28 8.75
CA VAL A 108 1.24 22.95 8.72
C VAL A 108 -0.25 23.05 9.06
N THR A 109 -1.09 22.36 8.30
CA THR A 109 -2.54 22.34 8.46
C THR A 109 -3.02 20.94 8.85
N ILE A 110 -4.19 20.87 9.46
CA ILE A 110 -4.92 19.60 9.65
C ILE A 110 -5.41 19.14 8.29
N ALA A 111 -4.89 18.01 7.81
CA ALA A 111 -5.37 17.38 6.58
C ALA A 111 -6.62 16.54 6.83
N GLN A 112 -6.65 15.83 7.97
CA GLN A 112 -7.83 15.10 8.41
C GLN A 112 -7.69 14.70 9.88
N PRO A 113 -8.62 15.04 10.80
CA PRO A 113 -8.71 14.39 12.10
C PRO A 113 -9.28 12.98 11.93
N TYR A 114 -8.81 12.02 12.71
CA TYR A 114 -9.45 10.70 12.75
C TYR A 114 -10.73 10.77 13.60
N LYS A 115 -11.79 10.22 13.08
CA LYS A 115 -13.10 10.19 13.74
C LYS A 115 -13.01 9.66 15.17
N GLY A 116 -13.55 10.40 16.14
CA GLY A 116 -13.50 10.07 17.55
C GLY A 116 -12.13 10.25 18.23
N SER A 117 -11.12 10.77 17.54
CA SER A 117 -9.81 11.07 18.12
C SER A 117 -9.83 12.32 19.03
N PRO A 118 -8.78 12.56 19.84
CA PRO A 118 -8.67 13.82 20.60
C PRO A 118 -8.77 15.08 19.74
N ALA A 119 -8.18 15.06 18.53
CA ALA A 119 -8.27 16.17 17.57
C ALA A 119 -9.71 16.42 17.11
N ASP A 120 -10.43 15.36 16.75
CA ASP A 120 -11.82 15.40 16.31
C ASP A 120 -12.76 15.87 17.43
N ARG A 121 -12.65 15.27 18.63
CA ARG A 121 -13.46 15.68 19.81
C ARG A 121 -13.20 17.11 20.26
N ALA A 122 -12.03 17.66 19.95
CA ALA A 122 -11.70 19.06 20.21
C ALA A 122 -12.21 20.02 19.11
N GLY A 123 -12.87 19.50 18.07
CA GLY A 123 -13.44 20.30 17.00
C GLY A 123 -12.47 20.74 15.93
N LEU A 124 -11.23 20.19 15.89
CA LEU A 124 -10.28 20.47 14.81
C LEU A 124 -10.81 19.92 13.48
N LYS A 125 -10.67 20.68 12.42
CA LYS A 125 -11.22 20.38 11.09
C LYS A 125 -10.16 20.43 10.01
N ILE A 126 -10.48 19.85 8.87
CA ILE A 126 -9.67 19.93 7.65
C ILE A 126 -9.49 21.40 7.28
N GLY A 127 -8.25 21.78 6.97
CA GLY A 127 -7.88 23.17 6.63
C GLY A 127 -7.47 24.02 7.83
N ASP A 128 -7.72 23.61 9.08
CA ASP A 128 -7.27 24.35 10.25
C ASP A 128 -5.74 24.47 10.27
N LYS A 129 -5.25 25.70 10.43
CA LYS A 129 -3.83 26.02 10.41
C LYS A 129 -3.24 25.96 11.82
N ILE A 130 -2.17 25.20 12.02
CA ILE A 130 -1.48 25.09 13.30
C ILE A 130 -0.54 26.29 13.45
N LEU A 131 -0.91 27.24 14.33
CA LEU A 131 -0.14 28.46 14.60
C LEU A 131 0.94 28.26 15.65
N ALA A 132 0.65 27.49 16.72
CA ALA A 132 1.61 27.25 17.78
C ALA A 132 1.35 25.90 18.47
N ILE A 133 2.42 25.29 19.02
CA ILE A 133 2.37 24.07 19.82
C ILE A 133 3.11 24.33 21.14
N ASP A 134 2.44 24.15 22.27
CA ASP A 134 2.94 24.46 23.63
C ASP A 134 3.55 25.87 23.74
N GLY A 135 2.91 26.84 23.04
CA GLY A 135 3.31 28.24 23.03
C GLY A 135 4.50 28.57 22.10
N LYS A 136 5.05 27.57 21.38
CA LYS A 136 6.07 27.82 20.34
C LYS A 136 5.40 28.07 19.01
N ASP A 137 5.76 29.18 18.35
CA ASP A 137 5.34 29.48 16.99
C ASP A 137 5.73 28.34 16.03
N ALA A 138 4.76 27.85 15.26
CA ALA A 138 4.91 26.76 14.31
C ALA A 138 5.16 27.23 12.87
N LYS A 139 5.30 28.57 12.64
CA LYS A 139 5.62 29.10 11.32
C LYS A 139 6.94 28.53 10.80
N GLY A 140 6.92 28.02 9.59
CA GLY A 140 8.11 27.42 8.95
C GLY A 140 8.43 25.98 9.39
N PHE A 141 7.74 25.41 10.38
CA PHE A 141 7.97 24.02 10.77
C PHE A 141 7.67 23.05 9.62
N THR A 142 8.43 21.96 9.57
CA THR A 142 8.12 20.83 8.69
C THR A 142 7.01 19.96 9.30
N THR A 143 6.44 19.08 8.50
CA THR A 143 5.45 18.07 8.96
C THR A 143 6.03 17.19 10.05
N GLU A 144 7.30 16.77 9.95
CA GLU A 144 8.02 15.95 10.94
C GLU A 144 8.16 16.70 12.26
N GLN A 145 8.51 17.99 12.22
CA GLN A 145 8.65 18.82 13.41
C GLN A 145 7.32 19.04 14.15
N VAL A 146 6.21 19.17 13.42
CA VAL A 146 4.87 19.26 13.99
C VAL A 146 4.42 17.88 14.49
N SER A 147 4.58 16.83 13.69
CA SER A 147 4.22 15.46 14.03
C SER A 147 4.88 15.00 15.32
N SER A 148 6.21 15.22 15.47
CA SER A 148 6.95 14.85 16.67
C SER A 148 6.45 15.53 17.94
N ARG A 149 5.86 16.75 17.83
CA ARG A 149 5.29 17.49 18.97
C ARG A 149 3.85 17.09 19.27
N LEU A 150 3.09 16.65 18.26
CA LEU A 150 1.72 16.16 18.45
C LEU A 150 1.69 14.71 18.94
N LYS A 151 2.68 13.89 18.56
CA LYS A 151 2.91 12.55 19.11
C LYS A 151 3.44 12.63 20.55
N GLY A 152 3.32 11.54 21.29
CA GLY A 152 3.86 11.38 22.65
C GLY A 152 3.06 10.38 23.47
N ASP A 153 3.46 10.22 24.73
CA ASP A 153 2.89 9.20 25.62
C ASP A 153 1.38 9.41 25.82
N PRO A 154 0.58 8.34 25.70
CA PRO A 154 -0.85 8.39 26.03
C PRO A 154 -1.09 8.92 27.46
N GLY A 155 -2.08 9.81 27.60
CA GLY A 155 -2.39 10.51 28.86
C GLY A 155 -1.67 11.86 29.03
N SER A 156 -0.56 12.10 28.31
CA SER A 156 0.10 13.42 28.30
C SER A 156 -0.73 14.45 27.54
N LYS A 157 -0.48 15.74 27.81
CA LYS A 157 -1.23 16.84 27.21
C LYS A 157 -0.34 17.67 26.27
N VAL A 158 -0.95 18.22 25.24
CA VAL A 158 -0.35 19.20 24.33
C VAL A 158 -1.34 20.33 24.09
N ARG A 159 -0.85 21.57 24.07
CA ARG A 159 -1.66 22.75 23.72
C ARG A 159 -1.37 23.11 22.27
N VAL A 160 -2.43 23.22 21.48
CA VAL A 160 -2.32 23.57 20.06
C VAL A 160 -3.15 24.83 19.83
N THR A 161 -2.52 25.84 19.26
CA THR A 161 -3.22 27.06 18.80
C THR A 161 -3.45 26.91 17.31
N VAL A 162 -4.71 27.00 16.90
CA VAL A 162 -5.12 26.88 15.49
C VAL A 162 -5.85 28.12 15.02
N GLU A 163 -5.71 28.42 13.74
CA GLU A 163 -6.58 29.31 13.00
C GLU A 163 -7.55 28.49 12.18
N HIS A 164 -8.85 28.64 12.45
CA HIS A 164 -9.88 27.88 11.74
C HIS A 164 -10.07 28.39 10.31
N LEU A 165 -10.40 27.48 9.42
CA LEU A 165 -10.66 27.79 8.02
C LEU A 165 -11.76 28.85 7.84
N THR A 166 -12.79 28.81 8.70
CA THR A 166 -13.92 29.78 8.71
C THR A 166 -13.62 31.07 9.46
N GLY A 167 -12.39 31.26 9.93
CA GLY A 167 -11.93 32.39 10.70
C GLY A 167 -11.97 32.15 12.21
N GLY A 168 -11.18 32.95 12.92
CA GLY A 168 -11.00 32.87 14.36
C GLY A 168 -9.79 31.99 14.75
N THR A 169 -9.22 32.33 15.91
CA THR A 169 -8.08 31.60 16.48
C THR A 169 -8.49 30.99 17.82
N GLU A 170 -8.19 29.73 18.02
CA GLU A 170 -8.48 29.02 19.27
C GLU A 170 -7.24 28.31 19.78
N THR A 171 -7.13 28.17 21.11
CA THR A 171 -6.10 27.33 21.75
C THR A 171 -6.80 26.18 22.48
N VAL A 172 -6.61 24.99 21.96
CA VAL A 172 -7.16 23.74 22.52
C VAL A 172 -6.09 22.97 23.28
N THR A 173 -6.48 22.32 24.38
CA THR A 173 -5.61 21.39 25.10
C THR A 173 -6.06 19.98 24.80
N LEU A 174 -5.23 19.24 24.06
CA LEU A 174 -5.48 17.88 23.66
C LEU A 174 -4.79 16.90 24.63
N GLN A 175 -5.49 15.89 25.07
CA GLN A 175 -4.89 14.76 25.76
C GLN A 175 -4.50 13.70 24.72
N ARG A 176 -3.20 13.35 24.66
CA ARG A 176 -2.76 12.30 23.75
C ARG A 176 -3.34 10.95 24.17
N GLU A 177 -3.75 10.18 23.22
CA GLU A 177 -4.30 8.85 23.38
C GLU A 177 -3.56 7.84 22.51
N ARG A 178 -3.80 6.56 22.75
CA ARG A 178 -3.38 5.51 21.81
C ARG A 178 -4.34 5.54 20.63
N ILE A 179 -3.91 6.11 19.52
CA ILE A 179 -4.66 6.19 18.27
C ILE A 179 -4.52 4.85 17.57
N ALA A 180 -5.63 4.27 17.13
CA ALA A 180 -5.66 3.09 16.27
C ALA A 180 -6.20 3.49 14.89
N ILE A 181 -5.45 3.15 13.84
CA ILE A 181 -5.92 3.29 12.47
C ILE A 181 -6.59 1.97 12.10
N PRO A 182 -7.91 1.96 11.80
CA PRO A 182 -8.62 0.72 11.54
C PRO A 182 -8.13 0.05 10.24
N GLY A 183 -7.86 -1.26 10.30
CA GLY A 183 -7.57 -2.07 9.11
C GLY A 183 -8.78 -2.17 8.17
N VAL A 184 -9.99 -2.06 8.72
CA VAL A 184 -11.27 -2.01 7.99
C VAL A 184 -11.91 -0.64 8.15
N PRO A 185 -11.56 0.35 7.31
CA PRO A 185 -12.06 1.73 7.45
C PRO A 185 -13.55 1.86 7.07
N TYR A 186 -14.10 0.96 6.27
CA TYR A 186 -15.51 1.02 5.85
C TYR A 186 -16.10 -0.37 5.66
N ALA A 187 -17.35 -0.51 6.06
CA ALA A 187 -18.23 -1.62 5.71
C ALA A 187 -19.67 -1.12 5.57
N GLY A 188 -20.38 -1.56 4.55
CA GLY A 188 -21.74 -1.11 4.28
C GLY A 188 -22.44 -1.97 3.22
N TRP A 189 -23.68 -1.63 2.91
CA TRP A 189 -24.47 -2.26 1.87
C TRP A 189 -24.28 -1.52 0.54
N VAL A 190 -24.04 -2.28 -0.53
CA VAL A 190 -23.89 -1.75 -1.90
C VAL A 190 -25.07 -2.11 -2.79
N ASP A 191 -25.82 -3.17 -2.43
CA ASP A 191 -27.07 -3.57 -3.08
C ASP A 191 -27.90 -4.41 -2.09
N GLU A 192 -29.13 -4.82 -2.48
CA GLU A 192 -30.04 -5.64 -1.65
C GLU A 192 -29.39 -7.00 -1.32
N GLY A 193 -28.94 -7.15 -0.07
CA GLY A 193 -28.30 -8.35 0.43
C GLY A 193 -26.81 -8.49 0.03
N ILE A 194 -26.19 -7.51 -0.61
CA ILE A 194 -24.77 -7.53 -0.93
C ILE A 194 -24.02 -6.54 -0.04
N GLY A 195 -23.21 -7.11 0.86
CA GLY A 195 -22.31 -6.35 1.73
C GLY A 195 -20.99 -6.03 1.03
N TYR A 196 -20.39 -4.92 1.43
CA TYR A 196 -19.05 -4.49 0.99
C TYR A 196 -18.19 -4.18 2.21
N ILE A 197 -16.94 -4.61 2.18
CA ILE A 197 -15.93 -4.31 3.20
C ILE A 197 -14.65 -3.84 2.53
N ARG A 198 -14.24 -2.59 2.83
CA ARG A 198 -12.93 -2.06 2.50
C ARG A 198 -11.92 -2.52 3.52
N HIS A 199 -10.88 -3.23 3.11
CA HIS A 199 -9.78 -3.64 3.98
C HIS A 199 -8.49 -2.99 3.48
N SER A 200 -7.98 -2.00 4.23
CA SER A 200 -6.86 -1.16 3.80
C SER A 200 -5.50 -1.69 4.21
N ASP A 201 -5.40 -2.34 5.39
CA ASP A 201 -4.12 -2.79 5.93
C ASP A 201 -4.28 -4.01 6.85
N PHE A 202 -3.30 -4.92 6.81
CA PHE A 202 -3.22 -6.07 7.70
C PHE A 202 -2.44 -5.73 8.98
N THR A 203 -2.96 -4.77 9.76
CA THR A 203 -2.42 -4.40 11.07
C THR A 203 -2.90 -5.35 12.16
N GLU A 204 -2.27 -5.26 13.35
CA GLU A 204 -2.65 -6.07 14.52
C GLU A 204 -4.12 -5.81 14.91
N GLY A 205 -4.94 -6.87 14.89
CA GLY A 205 -6.36 -6.81 15.25
C GLY A 205 -7.31 -6.57 14.08
N CYS A 206 -6.83 -6.49 12.84
CA CYS A 206 -7.71 -6.30 11.67
C CYS A 206 -8.66 -7.49 11.42
N TYR A 207 -8.33 -8.68 11.95
CA TYR A 207 -9.24 -9.82 11.97
C TYR A 207 -10.50 -9.50 12.79
N GLU A 208 -10.33 -8.93 13.97
CA GLU A 208 -11.43 -8.53 14.85
C GLU A 208 -12.27 -7.43 14.21
N ASP A 209 -11.64 -6.46 13.53
CA ASP A 209 -12.35 -5.41 12.79
C ASP A 209 -13.19 -6.00 11.64
N MET A 210 -12.60 -6.92 10.85
CA MET A 210 -13.29 -7.62 9.77
C MET A 210 -14.48 -8.44 10.31
N ARG A 211 -14.28 -9.15 11.41
CA ARG A 211 -15.33 -9.95 12.05
C ARG A 211 -16.46 -9.06 12.55
N ALA A 212 -16.15 -7.97 13.22
CA ALA A 212 -17.15 -7.02 13.71
C ALA A 212 -17.96 -6.40 12.54
N ALA A 213 -17.28 -6.08 11.42
CA ALA A 213 -17.94 -5.58 10.22
C ALA A 213 -18.93 -6.61 9.63
N ILE A 214 -18.54 -7.88 9.54
CA ILE A 214 -19.41 -8.98 9.07
C ILE A 214 -20.60 -9.19 10.02
N GLU A 215 -20.35 -9.22 11.35
CA GLU A 215 -21.40 -9.40 12.35
C GLU A 215 -22.40 -8.24 12.33
N ARG A 216 -21.94 -7.01 12.13
CA ARG A 216 -22.79 -5.84 11.96
C ARG A 216 -23.69 -5.96 10.73
N LEU A 217 -23.14 -6.24 9.55
CA LEU A 217 -23.92 -6.43 8.33
C LEU A 217 -24.99 -7.53 8.52
N ARG A 218 -24.64 -8.66 9.14
CA ARG A 218 -25.61 -9.74 9.43
C ARG A 218 -26.70 -9.33 10.43
N SER A 219 -26.42 -8.39 11.31
CA SER A 219 -27.43 -7.88 12.25
C SER A 219 -28.39 -6.88 11.61
N GLU A 220 -27.93 -6.20 10.55
CA GLU A 220 -28.71 -5.20 9.81
C GLU A 220 -29.62 -5.80 8.75
N GLY A 221 -29.28 -6.99 8.19
CA GLY A 221 -30.06 -7.63 7.15
C GLY A 221 -29.58 -9.02 6.74
N GLU A 222 -30.29 -9.63 5.78
CA GLU A 222 -29.90 -10.92 5.19
C GLU A 222 -28.73 -10.73 4.21
N LEU A 223 -27.57 -11.27 4.55
CA LEU A 223 -26.39 -11.22 3.72
C LEU A 223 -26.43 -12.35 2.67
N LYS A 224 -26.57 -12.01 1.38
CA LYS A 224 -26.65 -12.94 0.24
C LYS A 224 -25.34 -13.04 -0.54
N GLY A 225 -24.47 -12.04 -0.42
CA GLY A 225 -23.13 -11.97 -1.02
C GLY A 225 -22.25 -10.94 -0.29
N LEU A 226 -20.93 -11.08 -0.42
CA LEU A 226 -19.98 -10.17 0.23
C LEU A 226 -18.84 -9.81 -0.73
N ILE A 227 -18.55 -8.52 -0.84
CA ILE A 227 -17.40 -7.97 -1.56
C ILE A 227 -16.32 -7.62 -0.54
N LEU A 228 -15.13 -8.19 -0.73
CA LEU A 228 -13.92 -7.84 0.02
C LEU A 228 -13.02 -7.01 -0.89
N ASP A 229 -12.80 -5.75 -0.55
CA ASP A 229 -11.97 -4.85 -1.36
C ASP A 229 -10.56 -4.72 -0.78
N TYR A 230 -9.59 -5.32 -1.47
CA TYR A 230 -8.16 -5.24 -1.19
C TYR A 230 -7.40 -4.35 -2.18
N ARG A 231 -8.09 -3.59 -3.02
CA ARG A 231 -7.42 -2.64 -3.94
C ARG A 231 -6.58 -1.66 -3.14
N SER A 232 -5.33 -1.47 -3.59
CA SER A 232 -4.32 -0.61 -2.95
C SER A 232 -3.96 -0.99 -1.49
N ASN A 233 -4.27 -2.22 -1.07
CA ASN A 233 -3.83 -2.76 0.21
C ASN A 233 -2.46 -3.44 0.03
N GLY A 234 -1.40 -2.86 0.57
CA GLY A 234 -0.01 -3.34 0.48
C GLY A 234 0.29 -4.59 1.31
N GLY A 235 -0.68 -5.11 2.05
CA GLY A 235 -0.53 -6.29 2.91
C GLY A 235 -0.29 -5.93 4.37
N GLY A 236 0.58 -6.67 5.05
CA GLY A 236 0.92 -6.53 6.47
C GLY A 236 1.12 -7.87 7.16
N ILE A 237 0.51 -8.09 8.31
CA ILE A 237 0.71 -9.27 9.16
C ILE A 237 0.09 -10.52 8.54
N MET A 238 0.93 -11.48 8.15
CA MET A 238 0.51 -12.75 7.54
C MET A 238 -0.44 -13.55 8.44
N GLN A 239 -0.22 -13.54 9.75
CA GLN A 239 -1.07 -14.24 10.72
C GLN A 239 -2.51 -13.73 10.72
N GLU A 240 -2.70 -12.42 10.54
CA GLU A 240 -4.02 -11.82 10.40
C GLU A 240 -4.72 -12.30 9.11
N ALA A 241 -3.98 -12.39 8.00
CA ALA A 241 -4.51 -12.97 6.76
C ALA A 241 -4.97 -14.44 6.94
N VAL A 242 -4.20 -15.26 7.66
CA VAL A 242 -4.57 -16.65 7.98
C VAL A 242 -5.84 -16.71 8.82
N LYS A 243 -5.98 -15.84 9.84
CA LYS A 243 -7.21 -15.75 10.66
C LYS A 243 -8.42 -15.33 9.84
N ILE A 244 -8.26 -14.30 8.97
CA ILE A 244 -9.33 -13.82 8.08
C ILE A 244 -9.80 -14.93 7.13
N LEU A 245 -8.88 -15.70 6.54
CA LEU A 245 -9.23 -16.88 5.74
C LEU A 245 -10.06 -17.90 6.52
N GLY A 246 -9.80 -18.06 7.81
CA GLY A 246 -10.59 -18.92 8.71
C GLY A 246 -12.05 -18.52 8.87
N MET A 247 -12.46 -17.32 8.45
CA MET A 247 -13.87 -16.91 8.41
C MET A 247 -14.64 -17.54 7.24
N PHE A 248 -13.94 -17.96 6.20
CA PHE A 248 -14.53 -18.32 4.90
C PHE A 248 -14.27 -19.76 4.48
N VAL A 249 -13.26 -20.42 5.03
CA VAL A 249 -12.88 -21.80 4.67
C VAL A 249 -12.83 -22.71 5.90
N PRO A 250 -13.07 -24.02 5.73
CA PRO A 250 -13.13 -24.96 6.85
C PRO A 250 -11.87 -24.96 7.71
N LYS A 251 -12.04 -25.21 8.99
CA LYS A 251 -10.94 -25.40 9.94
C LYS A 251 -9.97 -26.48 9.47
N GLY A 252 -8.68 -26.26 9.65
CA GLY A 252 -7.61 -27.17 9.25
C GLY A 252 -7.20 -27.06 7.77
N THR A 253 -7.84 -26.17 6.98
CA THR A 253 -7.47 -25.94 5.58
C THR A 253 -6.11 -25.26 5.49
N GLU A 254 -5.20 -25.79 4.68
CA GLU A 254 -3.95 -25.14 4.33
C GLU A 254 -4.23 -23.92 3.46
N VAL A 255 -3.75 -22.77 3.89
CA VAL A 255 -4.02 -21.48 3.21
C VAL A 255 -2.76 -20.79 2.71
N VAL A 256 -1.62 -21.07 3.33
CA VAL A 256 -0.31 -20.60 2.90
C VAL A 256 0.79 -21.48 3.49
N SER A 257 1.88 -21.67 2.76
CA SER A 257 3.11 -22.24 3.31
C SER A 257 4.30 -21.34 3.00
N THR A 258 5.32 -21.39 3.85
CA THR A 258 6.57 -20.62 3.67
C THR A 258 7.75 -21.58 3.55
N LYS A 259 8.73 -21.20 2.71
CA LYS A 259 9.99 -21.93 2.56
C LYS A 259 11.14 -20.93 2.54
N GLY A 260 12.05 -21.06 3.50
CA GLY A 260 13.26 -20.25 3.59
C GLY A 260 14.45 -20.93 2.89
N ARG A 261 15.66 -20.59 3.35
CA ARG A 261 16.92 -21.01 2.73
C ARG A 261 17.16 -22.53 2.77
N THR A 262 16.67 -23.23 3.80
CA THR A 262 16.85 -24.68 3.99
C THR A 262 15.52 -25.41 3.84
N GLU A 263 15.57 -26.70 3.46
CA GLU A 263 14.36 -27.54 3.34
C GLU A 263 13.58 -27.61 4.66
N ASP A 264 14.26 -27.69 5.79
CA ASP A 264 13.65 -27.74 7.15
C ASP A 264 12.96 -26.44 7.55
N SER A 265 13.12 -25.37 6.77
CA SER A 265 12.49 -24.07 7.03
C SER A 265 11.04 -23.98 6.54
N ARG A 266 10.53 -25.03 5.86
CA ARG A 266 9.14 -25.07 5.40
C ARG A 266 8.17 -25.07 6.58
N ARG A 267 7.23 -24.11 6.56
CA ARG A 267 6.12 -24.04 7.52
C ARG A 267 4.81 -23.98 6.77
N VAL A 268 3.80 -24.66 7.29
CA VAL A 268 2.45 -24.69 6.73
C VAL A 268 1.51 -24.02 7.72
N TYR A 269 0.73 -23.08 7.24
CA TYR A 269 -0.27 -22.37 8.02
C TYR A 269 -1.66 -22.83 7.60
N ARG A 270 -2.46 -23.19 8.60
CA ARG A 270 -3.81 -23.70 8.45
C ARG A 270 -4.78 -22.85 9.23
N THR A 271 -6.02 -22.81 8.77
CA THR A 271 -7.11 -22.16 9.51
C THR A 271 -7.36 -22.88 10.84
N GLU A 272 -7.61 -22.12 11.90
CA GLU A 272 -7.74 -22.64 13.28
C GLU A 272 -9.18 -22.60 13.79
N SER A 273 -10.04 -21.76 13.20
CA SER A 273 -11.45 -21.57 13.56
C SER A 273 -12.41 -22.21 12.59
N GLU A 274 -13.63 -22.52 13.06
CA GLU A 274 -14.75 -22.84 12.15
C GLU A 274 -15.17 -21.58 11.40
N PRO A 275 -15.50 -21.68 10.10
CA PRO A 275 -15.88 -20.53 9.29
C PRO A 275 -17.22 -19.95 9.73
N ILE A 276 -17.31 -18.62 9.72
CA ILE A 276 -18.57 -17.89 10.01
C ILE A 276 -19.44 -17.70 8.76
N LEU A 277 -18.83 -17.78 7.58
CA LEU A 277 -19.48 -17.63 6.26
C LEU A 277 -19.01 -18.70 5.28
N PRO A 278 -19.23 -20.02 5.53
CA PRO A 278 -18.70 -21.09 4.71
C PRO A 278 -19.21 -21.08 3.26
N ASP A 279 -20.49 -20.77 3.06
CA ASP A 279 -21.20 -20.93 1.79
C ASP A 279 -21.63 -19.62 1.13
N LEU A 280 -21.34 -18.48 1.78
CA LEU A 280 -21.73 -17.17 1.25
C LEU A 280 -20.93 -16.86 -0.02
N PRO A 281 -21.54 -16.49 -1.16
CA PRO A 281 -20.81 -16.02 -2.34
C PRO A 281 -19.90 -14.84 -2.01
N LEU A 282 -18.63 -14.92 -2.45
CA LEU A 282 -17.60 -13.90 -2.21
C LEU A 282 -17.05 -13.37 -3.53
N ALA A 283 -16.93 -12.07 -3.64
CA ALA A 283 -16.09 -11.40 -4.64
C ALA A 283 -14.94 -10.68 -3.95
N VAL A 284 -13.75 -10.75 -4.53
CA VAL A 284 -12.57 -10.06 -4.02
C VAL A 284 -12.07 -9.09 -5.07
N LEU A 285 -11.98 -7.81 -4.73
CA LEU A 285 -11.47 -6.76 -5.60
C LEU A 285 -9.98 -6.55 -5.37
N VAL A 286 -9.19 -6.53 -6.44
CA VAL A 286 -7.73 -6.33 -6.41
C VAL A 286 -7.26 -5.42 -7.54
N ASN A 287 -6.13 -4.74 -7.32
CA ASN A 287 -5.44 -3.96 -8.34
C ASN A 287 -3.91 -4.13 -8.26
N GLY A 288 -3.16 -3.46 -9.11
CA GLY A 288 -1.70 -3.54 -9.16
C GLY A 288 -0.96 -3.18 -7.87
N ASN A 289 -1.64 -2.55 -6.91
CA ASN A 289 -1.10 -2.20 -5.59
C ASN A 289 -1.54 -3.17 -4.47
N SER A 290 -2.38 -4.16 -4.78
CA SER A 290 -2.74 -5.24 -3.84
C SER A 290 -1.55 -6.18 -3.70
N ALA A 291 -0.94 -6.26 -2.50
CA ALA A 291 0.33 -6.95 -2.32
C ALA A 291 0.37 -7.82 -1.05
N SER A 292 1.29 -8.80 -1.02
CA SER A 292 1.68 -9.56 0.18
C SER A 292 0.48 -10.27 0.87
N ALA A 293 0.10 -9.90 2.10
CA ALA A 293 -1.02 -10.49 2.83
C ALA A 293 -2.35 -10.43 2.05
N SER A 294 -2.60 -9.33 1.31
CA SER A 294 -3.74 -9.23 0.39
C SER A 294 -3.71 -10.32 -0.68
N GLU A 295 -2.53 -10.61 -1.21
CA GLU A 295 -2.35 -11.67 -2.22
C GLU A 295 -2.45 -13.07 -1.60
N ILE A 296 -2.08 -13.25 -0.33
CA ILE A 296 -2.31 -14.51 0.40
C ILE A 296 -3.81 -14.77 0.52
N VAL A 297 -4.59 -13.77 0.97
CA VAL A 297 -6.05 -13.94 1.10
C VAL A 297 -6.70 -14.16 -0.27
N THR A 298 -6.40 -13.31 -1.23
CA THR A 298 -6.97 -13.39 -2.58
C THR A 298 -6.61 -14.70 -3.27
N GLY A 299 -5.32 -15.06 -3.25
CA GLY A 299 -4.83 -16.26 -3.91
C GLY A 299 -5.30 -17.55 -3.24
N ALA A 300 -5.38 -17.58 -1.91
CA ALA A 300 -5.95 -18.72 -1.20
C ALA A 300 -7.43 -18.91 -1.50
N LEU A 301 -8.23 -17.84 -1.51
CA LEU A 301 -9.64 -17.92 -1.88
C LEU A 301 -9.84 -18.33 -3.34
N GLN A 302 -8.98 -17.89 -4.26
CA GLN A 302 -8.97 -18.31 -5.66
C GLN A 302 -8.61 -19.79 -5.80
N ASP A 303 -7.50 -20.24 -5.20
CA ASP A 303 -7.00 -21.61 -5.32
C ASP A 303 -7.92 -22.64 -4.66
N LEU A 304 -8.69 -22.22 -3.65
CA LEU A 304 -9.70 -23.04 -2.98
C LEU A 304 -11.09 -22.95 -3.63
N ASP A 305 -11.22 -22.24 -4.75
CA ASP A 305 -12.47 -21.99 -5.48
C ASP A 305 -13.58 -21.40 -4.60
N ARG A 306 -13.18 -20.51 -3.67
CA ARG A 306 -14.06 -19.97 -2.65
C ARG A 306 -14.60 -18.57 -3.00
N ALA A 307 -13.93 -17.83 -3.86
CA ALA A 307 -14.30 -16.50 -4.28
C ALA A 307 -14.03 -16.28 -5.78
N VAL A 308 -14.74 -15.32 -6.36
CA VAL A 308 -14.44 -14.75 -7.68
C VAL A 308 -13.55 -13.54 -7.48
N ILE A 309 -12.42 -13.50 -8.18
CA ILE A 309 -11.45 -12.40 -8.11
C ILE A 309 -11.70 -11.45 -9.29
N ILE A 310 -11.87 -10.16 -9.01
CA ILE A 310 -12.23 -9.12 -9.98
C ILE A 310 -11.23 -7.96 -9.90
N GLY A 311 -10.87 -7.36 -11.02
CA GLY A 311 -10.01 -6.19 -11.08
C GLY A 311 -8.79 -6.37 -11.98
N GLN A 312 -7.62 -5.91 -11.53
CA GLN A 312 -6.37 -5.99 -12.26
C GLN A 312 -5.43 -6.99 -11.58
N ARG A 313 -4.39 -7.41 -12.32
CA ARG A 313 -3.32 -8.25 -11.78
C ARG A 313 -2.71 -7.60 -10.53
N SER A 314 -2.54 -8.35 -9.45
CA SER A 314 -1.94 -7.88 -8.21
C SER A 314 -0.42 -7.64 -8.35
N TYR A 315 0.19 -7.09 -7.32
CA TYR A 315 1.60 -6.63 -7.32
C TYR A 315 2.62 -7.76 -7.53
N GLY A 316 2.42 -8.93 -6.92
CA GLY A 316 3.34 -10.06 -6.99
C GLY A 316 4.46 -10.02 -5.95
N LYS A 317 4.14 -9.73 -4.67
CA LYS A 317 5.09 -9.82 -3.55
C LYS A 317 4.93 -11.14 -2.83
N GLY A 318 5.80 -12.10 -3.15
CA GLY A 318 5.84 -13.46 -2.57
C GLY A 318 6.94 -13.65 -1.52
N LEU A 319 7.50 -12.58 -0.94
CA LEU A 319 8.58 -12.60 0.03
C LEU A 319 8.05 -12.32 1.44
N VAL A 320 8.59 -13.05 2.43
CA VAL A 320 8.26 -12.91 3.86
C VAL A 320 9.39 -12.21 4.58
N GLN A 321 9.09 -11.07 5.20
CA GLN A 321 10.01 -10.36 6.07
C GLN A 321 9.81 -10.75 7.52
N THR A 322 10.92 -10.91 8.24
CA THR A 322 10.93 -11.17 9.69
C THR A 322 11.77 -10.10 10.38
N PRO A 323 11.19 -9.32 11.31
CA PRO A 323 11.95 -8.38 12.11
C PRO A 323 12.96 -9.09 13.01
N ARG A 324 14.19 -8.57 13.07
CA ARG A 324 15.31 -9.08 13.88
C ARG A 324 15.88 -7.94 14.73
N PRO A 325 15.71 -7.95 16.07
CA PRO A 325 16.32 -6.95 16.94
C PRO A 325 17.84 -7.01 16.85
N LEU A 326 18.48 -5.84 16.70
CA LEU A 326 19.94 -5.71 16.62
C LEU A 326 20.56 -5.13 17.92
N GLY A 327 19.72 -4.73 18.88
CA GLY A 327 20.13 -3.97 20.07
C GLY A 327 19.97 -2.46 19.86
N TYR A 328 20.10 -1.69 20.98
CA TYR A 328 19.97 -0.23 20.96
C TYR A 328 18.72 0.27 20.21
N ASN A 329 17.61 -0.42 20.41
CA ASN A 329 16.32 -0.14 19.75
C ASN A 329 16.37 -0.14 18.21
N ALA A 330 17.42 -0.70 17.60
CA ALA A 330 17.52 -0.86 16.15
C ALA A 330 17.03 -2.24 15.71
N MET A 331 16.57 -2.35 14.46
CA MET A 331 15.99 -3.56 13.89
C MET A 331 16.46 -3.81 12.46
N LEU A 332 16.60 -5.07 12.10
CA LEU A 332 16.73 -5.51 10.71
C LEU A 332 15.44 -6.20 10.28
N LYS A 333 14.72 -5.62 9.33
CA LYS A 333 13.61 -6.26 8.64
C LYS A 333 14.19 -7.13 7.53
N LEU A 334 14.27 -8.43 7.76
CA LEU A 334 15.00 -9.37 6.92
C LEU A 334 14.06 -10.26 6.12
N THR A 335 14.25 -10.38 4.81
CA THR A 335 13.59 -11.39 3.98
C THR A 335 14.13 -12.78 4.33
N THR A 336 13.27 -13.62 4.90
CA THR A 336 13.64 -14.95 5.43
C THR A 336 13.06 -16.12 4.67
N ALA A 337 11.99 -15.90 3.88
CA ALA A 337 11.31 -16.97 3.16
C ALA A 337 10.55 -16.44 1.94
N LYS A 338 10.19 -17.35 1.04
CA LYS A 338 9.12 -17.18 0.04
C LYS A 338 7.86 -17.85 0.55
N TYR A 339 6.68 -17.34 0.16
CA TYR A 339 5.43 -18.02 0.48
C TYR A 339 4.76 -18.60 -0.76
N TYR A 340 3.97 -19.65 -0.52
CA TYR A 340 3.27 -20.43 -1.51
C TYR A 340 1.81 -20.56 -1.07
N ILE A 341 0.88 -20.31 -1.99
CA ILE A 341 -0.56 -20.42 -1.75
C ILE A 341 -1.04 -21.86 -2.03
N PRO A 342 -2.31 -22.21 -1.78
CA PRO A 342 -2.77 -23.60 -1.73
C PRO A 342 -2.47 -24.46 -2.96
N SER A 343 -2.47 -23.90 -4.17
CA SER A 343 -2.08 -24.62 -5.40
C SER A 343 -0.60 -25.00 -5.44
N GLY A 344 0.22 -24.46 -4.54
CA GLY A 344 1.67 -24.62 -4.50
C GLY A 344 2.45 -23.57 -5.31
N ARG A 345 1.77 -22.64 -5.99
CA ARG A 345 2.42 -21.56 -6.74
C ARG A 345 3.01 -20.50 -5.83
N CYS A 346 4.17 -19.94 -6.25
CA CYS A 346 4.77 -18.75 -5.68
C CYS A 346 4.39 -17.57 -6.55
N ILE A 347 3.77 -16.53 -5.97
CA ILE A 347 3.28 -15.38 -6.73
C ILE A 347 4.32 -14.30 -6.98
N GLN A 348 5.57 -14.49 -6.52
CA GLN A 348 6.64 -13.51 -6.68
C GLN A 348 6.84 -13.14 -8.15
N ALA A 349 6.61 -11.86 -8.49
CA ALA A 349 6.70 -11.35 -9.86
C ALA A 349 8.11 -10.93 -10.27
N ILE A 350 8.98 -10.63 -9.29
CA ILE A 350 10.29 -10.04 -9.51
C ILE A 350 11.36 -10.95 -8.94
N ASP A 351 12.37 -11.29 -9.75
CA ASP A 351 13.51 -12.06 -9.29
C ASP A 351 14.65 -11.14 -8.85
N TYR A 352 14.82 -11.01 -7.54
CA TYR A 352 15.91 -10.24 -6.94
C TYR A 352 17.21 -11.03 -6.79
N SER A 353 17.18 -12.37 -6.95
CA SER A 353 18.35 -13.24 -6.72
C SER A 353 19.43 -13.13 -7.81
N HIS A 354 19.08 -12.54 -8.96
CA HIS A 354 19.96 -12.39 -10.12
C HIS A 354 20.15 -10.93 -10.53
N SER A 355 19.93 -9.96 -9.63
CA SER A 355 20.18 -8.56 -9.93
C SER A 355 21.70 -8.29 -10.02
N GLN A 356 22.28 -8.57 -11.19
CA GLN A 356 23.59 -8.02 -11.56
C GLN A 356 23.33 -6.61 -12.10
N GLU A 357 24.03 -5.62 -11.56
CA GLU A 357 23.99 -4.21 -11.97
C GLU A 357 22.68 -3.43 -11.65
N GLY A 358 21.95 -3.77 -10.58
CA GLY A 358 20.79 -2.97 -10.13
C GLY A 358 19.56 -3.03 -11.05
N THR A 359 19.55 -3.89 -12.06
CA THR A 359 18.40 -4.05 -12.97
C THR A 359 17.49 -5.16 -12.47
N VAL A 360 16.40 -4.77 -11.84
CA VAL A 360 15.34 -5.68 -11.40
C VAL A 360 14.53 -6.14 -12.62
N ARG A 361 14.38 -7.44 -12.82
CA ARG A 361 13.62 -8.02 -13.95
C ARG A 361 12.40 -8.78 -13.44
N SER A 362 11.29 -8.66 -14.17
CA SER A 362 10.16 -9.58 -13.99
C SER A 362 10.60 -11.02 -14.26
N VAL A 363 9.92 -11.97 -13.61
CA VAL A 363 10.11 -13.40 -13.91
C VAL A 363 9.87 -13.60 -15.42
N PRO A 364 10.84 -14.16 -16.18
CA PRO A 364 10.65 -14.38 -17.61
C PRO A 364 9.47 -15.33 -17.88
N ASP A 365 8.72 -15.09 -18.94
CA ASP A 365 7.56 -15.94 -19.34
C ASP A 365 7.92 -17.42 -19.46
N SER A 366 9.17 -17.72 -19.83
CA SER A 366 9.69 -19.09 -19.93
C SER A 366 9.83 -19.82 -18.59
N LEU A 367 9.77 -19.10 -17.47
CA LEU A 367 9.85 -19.62 -16.11
C LEU A 367 8.49 -19.62 -15.38
N ILE A 368 7.43 -19.13 -16.04
CA ILE A 368 6.07 -19.15 -15.50
C ILE A 368 5.52 -20.58 -15.63
N SER A 369 5.09 -21.13 -14.48
CA SER A 369 4.53 -22.47 -14.42
C SER A 369 3.01 -22.44 -14.26
N GLU A 370 2.33 -23.41 -14.89
CA GLU A 370 0.89 -23.60 -14.75
C GLU A 370 0.60 -24.48 -13.53
N TYR A 371 -0.38 -24.06 -12.73
CA TYR A 371 -0.94 -24.78 -11.60
C TYR A 371 -2.45 -24.91 -11.76
N THR A 372 -3.10 -25.63 -10.87
CA THR A 372 -4.55 -25.79 -10.86
C THR A 372 -5.13 -25.49 -9.50
N THR A 373 -6.29 -24.84 -9.48
CA THR A 373 -7.10 -24.67 -8.28
C THR A 373 -7.68 -26.03 -7.83
N ARG A 374 -8.39 -26.06 -6.71
CA ARG A 374 -9.04 -27.29 -6.22
C ARG A 374 -10.06 -27.87 -7.22
N ALA A 375 -10.81 -27.03 -7.94
CA ALA A 375 -11.75 -27.43 -8.98
C ALA A 375 -11.09 -27.69 -10.34
N GLY A 376 -9.77 -27.47 -10.49
CA GLY A 376 -9.03 -27.71 -11.72
C GLY A 376 -8.93 -26.50 -12.66
N ARG A 377 -9.30 -25.30 -12.23
CA ARG A 377 -9.09 -24.06 -13.00
C ARG A 377 -7.59 -23.78 -13.13
N LYS A 378 -7.16 -23.31 -14.30
CA LYS A 378 -5.76 -22.97 -14.54
C LYS A 378 -5.37 -21.65 -13.87
N VAL A 379 -4.27 -21.66 -13.15
CA VAL A 379 -3.65 -20.50 -12.50
C VAL A 379 -2.15 -20.54 -12.72
N TYR A 380 -1.47 -19.40 -12.57
CA TYR A 380 -0.06 -19.25 -12.93
C TYR A 380 0.74 -18.62 -11.78
N ASP A 381 2.03 -18.95 -11.69
CA ASP A 381 2.99 -18.28 -10.81
C ASP A 381 3.69 -17.09 -11.50
N GLY A 382 4.71 -16.52 -10.85
CA GLY A 382 5.65 -15.55 -11.44
C GLY A 382 5.07 -14.18 -11.79
N GLY A 383 3.86 -13.83 -11.34
CA GLY A 383 3.29 -12.56 -11.75
C GLY A 383 2.15 -12.00 -10.89
N GLY A 384 2.12 -12.30 -9.59
CA GLY A 384 0.99 -11.93 -8.73
C GLY A 384 -0.26 -12.77 -8.99
N ILE A 385 -1.39 -12.31 -8.44
CA ILE A 385 -2.69 -12.96 -8.63
C ILE A 385 -3.36 -12.36 -9.87
N MET A 386 -3.67 -13.24 -10.84
CA MET A 386 -4.46 -12.87 -12.00
C MET A 386 -5.95 -12.98 -11.64
N PRO A 387 -6.74 -11.90 -11.78
CA PRO A 387 -8.18 -11.97 -11.50
C PRO A 387 -8.90 -12.89 -12.49
N ASP A 388 -10.00 -13.51 -12.01
CA ASP A 388 -10.90 -14.33 -12.83
C ASP A 388 -11.67 -13.44 -13.84
N ILE A 389 -11.99 -12.22 -13.42
CA ILE A 389 -12.62 -11.19 -14.26
C ILE A 389 -11.71 -9.96 -14.28
N ARG A 390 -11.16 -9.68 -15.45
CA ARG A 390 -10.30 -8.50 -15.64
C ARG A 390 -11.15 -7.28 -15.97
N THR A 391 -10.86 -6.19 -15.28
CA THR A 391 -11.40 -4.87 -15.55
C THR A 391 -10.31 -3.93 -16.05
N ALA A 392 -10.71 -2.88 -16.74
CA ALA A 392 -9.77 -1.83 -17.11
C ALA A 392 -9.42 -0.99 -15.88
N PRO A 393 -8.14 -0.63 -15.68
CA PRO A 393 -7.78 0.29 -14.62
C PRO A 393 -8.45 1.65 -14.88
N GLU A 394 -8.96 2.27 -13.83
CA GLU A 394 -9.38 3.67 -13.89
C GLU A 394 -8.14 4.55 -13.94
N TYR A 395 -8.04 5.37 -14.96
CA TYR A 395 -6.96 6.33 -15.11
C TYR A 395 -7.46 7.72 -14.76
N ILE A 396 -6.79 8.35 -13.82
CA ILE A 396 -6.92 9.79 -13.62
C ILE A 396 -5.90 10.45 -14.54
N SER A 397 -6.34 11.45 -15.30
CA SER A 397 -5.47 12.20 -16.18
C SER A 397 -4.31 12.85 -15.41
N ARG A 398 -3.17 12.96 -16.06
CA ARG A 398 -2.03 13.65 -15.46
C ARG A 398 -2.34 15.11 -15.13
N PHE A 399 -3.26 15.73 -15.88
CA PHE A 399 -3.70 17.08 -15.58
C PHE A 399 -4.45 17.15 -14.25
N ALA A 400 -5.47 16.30 -14.05
CA ALA A 400 -6.20 16.24 -12.78
C ALA A 400 -5.28 15.87 -11.61
N MET A 401 -4.36 14.91 -11.80
CA MET A 401 -3.32 14.58 -10.81
C MET A 401 -2.42 15.79 -10.48
N THR A 402 -2.08 16.61 -11.49
CA THR A 402 -1.26 17.82 -11.27
C THR A 402 -2.03 18.85 -10.44
N LEU A 403 -3.32 19.07 -10.72
CA LEU A 403 -4.16 19.97 -9.91
C LEU A 403 -4.23 19.51 -8.45
N TYR A 404 -4.40 18.21 -8.23
CA TYR A 404 -4.43 17.63 -6.89
C TYR A 404 -3.06 17.77 -6.18
N ALA A 405 -1.96 17.43 -6.86
CA ALA A 405 -0.60 17.50 -6.31
C ALA A 405 -0.18 18.94 -5.95
N LEU A 406 -0.65 19.93 -6.70
CA LEU A 406 -0.43 21.35 -6.42
C LEU A 406 -1.37 21.92 -5.34
N GLY A 407 -2.34 21.12 -4.87
CA GLY A 407 -3.28 21.50 -3.83
C GLY A 407 -4.43 22.41 -4.32
N PHE A 408 -4.62 22.60 -5.63
CA PHE A 408 -5.67 23.49 -6.14
C PHE A 408 -7.08 22.96 -5.89
N ILE A 409 -7.26 21.64 -5.88
CA ILE A 409 -8.53 21.01 -5.51
C ILE A 409 -8.91 21.34 -4.06
N GLU A 410 -7.96 21.17 -3.15
CA GLU A 410 -8.17 21.47 -1.73
C GLU A 410 -8.31 22.97 -1.43
N ASP A 411 -7.54 23.83 -2.14
CA ASP A 411 -7.67 25.27 -2.03
C ASP A 411 -9.08 25.72 -2.41
N PHE A 412 -9.63 25.13 -3.46
CA PHE A 412 -11.01 25.36 -3.85
C PHE A 412 -12.01 24.75 -2.83
N GLY A 413 -11.75 23.57 -2.30
CA GLY A 413 -12.53 22.98 -1.22
C GLY A 413 -12.57 23.85 0.03
N ASP A 414 -11.44 24.47 0.41
CA ASP A 414 -11.38 25.46 1.48
C ASP A 414 -12.28 26.67 1.18
N GLU A 415 -12.26 27.16 -0.06
CA GLU A 415 -13.10 28.27 -0.52
C GLU A 415 -14.58 27.90 -0.55
N TYR A 416 -14.90 26.69 -1.02
CA TYR A 416 -16.26 26.19 -1.06
C TYR A 416 -16.88 26.11 0.34
N VAL A 417 -16.16 25.56 1.32
CA VAL A 417 -16.64 25.47 2.71
C VAL A 417 -16.84 26.85 3.34
N ARG A 418 -15.98 27.83 3.05
CA ARG A 418 -16.16 29.20 3.54
C ARG A 418 -17.43 29.86 2.99
N ARG A 419 -17.81 29.52 1.74
CA ARG A 419 -18.99 30.07 1.08
C ARG A 419 -20.28 29.34 1.48
N HIS A 420 -20.18 28.10 1.94
CA HIS A 420 -21.31 27.25 2.33
C HIS A 420 -21.24 26.86 3.82
N PRO A 421 -21.21 27.82 4.77
CA PRO A 421 -21.06 27.50 6.18
C PRO A 421 -22.25 26.69 6.70
N GLY A 422 -21.97 25.54 7.32
CA GLY A 422 -23.01 24.67 7.90
C GLY A 422 -23.83 23.86 6.90
N GLN A 423 -23.42 23.80 5.63
CA GLN A 423 -24.08 22.95 4.64
C GLN A 423 -24.11 21.49 5.10
N GLN A 424 -25.25 20.86 4.96
CA GLN A 424 -25.41 19.39 5.11
C GLN A 424 -25.45 18.79 3.72
N ILE A 425 -24.72 17.73 3.50
CA ILE A 425 -24.69 16.99 2.22
C ILE A 425 -25.14 15.56 2.41
N ASP A 426 -25.77 14.99 1.41
CA ASP A 426 -25.94 13.55 1.30
C ASP A 426 -24.64 12.96 0.70
N ILE A 427 -23.93 12.16 1.50
CA ILE A 427 -22.62 11.61 1.14
C ILE A 427 -22.68 10.81 -0.18
N ARG A 428 -23.74 10.01 -0.38
CA ARG A 428 -23.84 9.09 -1.53
C ARG A 428 -24.14 9.80 -2.85
N THR A 429 -24.85 10.92 -2.78
CA THR A 429 -25.40 11.59 -3.97
C THR A 429 -24.82 12.97 -4.20
N PHE A 430 -23.95 13.43 -3.33
CA PHE A 430 -23.35 14.77 -3.44
C PHE A 430 -22.59 14.94 -4.75
N SER A 431 -22.86 16.03 -5.44
CA SER A 431 -22.05 16.52 -6.56
C SER A 431 -22.12 18.04 -6.60
N ILE A 432 -21.00 18.66 -6.89
CA ILE A 432 -20.97 20.09 -7.17
C ILE A 432 -21.79 20.38 -8.42
N THR A 433 -22.40 21.58 -8.45
CA THR A 433 -23.20 22.03 -9.59
C THR A 433 -22.30 22.55 -10.73
N ASP A 434 -22.90 22.74 -11.93
CA ASP A 434 -22.21 23.40 -13.05
C ASP A 434 -21.78 24.84 -12.67
N GLY A 435 -22.53 25.52 -11.79
CA GLY A 435 -22.18 26.82 -11.26
C GLY A 435 -20.91 26.77 -10.40
N ASP A 436 -20.83 25.80 -9.49
CA ASP A 436 -19.64 25.58 -8.65
C ASP A 436 -18.41 25.25 -9.51
N TYR A 437 -18.58 24.46 -10.57
CA TYR A 437 -17.49 24.16 -11.50
C TYR A 437 -17.03 25.40 -12.28
N ALA A 438 -17.95 26.27 -12.69
CA ALA A 438 -17.59 27.53 -13.33
C ALA A 438 -16.81 28.45 -12.36
N GLU A 439 -17.15 28.44 -11.07
CA GLU A 439 -16.38 29.15 -10.04
C GLU A 439 -14.98 28.54 -9.85
N PHE A 440 -14.85 27.21 -9.91
CA PHE A 440 -13.54 26.55 -9.92
C PHE A 440 -12.71 26.96 -11.15
N ALA A 441 -13.31 27.02 -12.33
CA ALA A 441 -12.61 27.46 -13.54
C ALA A 441 -12.14 28.92 -13.43
N GLU A 442 -12.94 29.80 -12.82
CA GLU A 442 -12.53 31.19 -12.55
C GLU A 442 -11.43 31.26 -11.47
N PHE A 443 -11.51 30.43 -10.40
CA PHE A 443 -10.46 30.30 -9.39
C PHE A 443 -9.12 29.86 -10.00
N MET A 444 -9.15 29.05 -11.07
CA MET A 444 -7.95 28.55 -11.76
C MET A 444 -7.34 29.55 -12.75
N LYS A 445 -8.03 30.65 -13.09
CA LYS A 445 -7.66 31.56 -14.19
C LYS A 445 -6.26 32.20 -14.03
N ASP A 446 -5.91 32.54 -12.79
CA ASP A 446 -4.65 33.17 -12.45
C ASP A 446 -3.62 32.16 -11.88
N LYS A 447 -3.90 30.87 -11.95
CA LYS A 447 -3.01 29.80 -11.46
C LYS A 447 -2.13 29.29 -12.58
N GLU A 448 -0.84 29.19 -12.31
CA GLU A 448 0.09 28.54 -13.21
C GLU A 448 0.06 27.03 -12.95
N VAL A 449 -0.31 26.26 -13.97
CA VAL A 449 -0.30 24.79 -13.93
C VAL A 449 0.86 24.28 -14.79
N PRO A 450 1.97 23.79 -14.23
CA PRO A 450 3.11 23.26 -14.96
C PRO A 450 2.78 21.88 -15.54
N TYR A 451 1.91 21.86 -16.52
CA TYR A 451 1.45 20.66 -17.19
C TYR A 451 1.79 20.70 -18.69
N GLU A 452 2.25 19.58 -19.19
CA GLU A 452 2.43 19.33 -20.62
C GLU A 452 1.88 17.93 -20.93
N SER A 453 0.98 17.85 -21.92
CA SER A 453 0.38 16.57 -22.32
C SER A 453 1.42 15.59 -22.88
N ASP A 454 1.13 14.28 -22.75
CA ASP A 454 1.98 13.23 -23.32
C ASP A 454 2.10 13.36 -24.84
N THR A 455 1.02 13.81 -25.50
CA THR A 455 1.00 14.08 -26.94
C THR A 455 2.00 15.17 -27.29
N ARG A 456 2.03 16.30 -26.56
CA ARG A 456 2.98 17.38 -26.80
C ARG A 456 4.43 16.95 -26.53
N ARG A 457 4.67 16.17 -25.48
CA ARG A 457 5.99 15.59 -25.20
C ARG A 457 6.46 14.63 -26.29
N ALA A 458 5.55 13.76 -26.77
CA ALA A 458 5.85 12.84 -27.88
C ALA A 458 6.16 13.62 -29.17
N LEU A 459 5.40 14.69 -29.45
CA LEU A 459 5.62 15.55 -30.61
C LEU A 459 6.97 16.27 -30.54
N LYS A 460 7.38 16.77 -29.36
CA LYS A 460 8.72 17.35 -29.18
C LYS A 460 9.83 16.33 -29.46
N LYS A 461 9.70 15.11 -28.91
CA LYS A 461 10.66 14.02 -29.19
C LYS A 461 10.73 13.66 -30.67
N LEU A 462 9.56 13.59 -31.31
CA LEU A 462 9.48 13.34 -32.77
C LEU A 462 10.17 14.45 -33.56
N ARG A 463 9.97 15.72 -33.20
CA ARG A 463 10.63 16.86 -33.79
C ARG A 463 12.16 16.80 -33.68
N GLU A 464 12.66 16.45 -32.50
CA GLU A 464 14.10 16.29 -32.26
C GLU A 464 14.70 15.14 -33.08
N ALA A 465 14.00 14.01 -33.17
CA ALA A 465 14.40 12.88 -34.00
C ALA A 465 14.41 13.24 -35.49
N ALA A 466 13.33 13.85 -36.00
CA ALA A 466 13.23 14.28 -37.40
C ALA A 466 14.33 15.28 -37.79
N LYS A 467 14.68 16.20 -36.88
CA LYS A 467 15.80 17.13 -37.09
C LYS A 467 17.16 16.42 -37.13
N THR A 468 17.37 15.43 -36.25
CA THR A 468 18.61 14.62 -36.24
C THR A 468 18.75 13.81 -37.51
N ASP A 469 17.65 13.23 -37.98
CA ASP A 469 17.58 12.39 -39.20
C ASP A 469 17.46 13.21 -40.51
N ARG A 470 17.34 14.56 -40.41
CA ARG A 470 17.22 15.51 -41.51
C ARG A 470 15.97 15.31 -42.39
N PHE A 471 14.84 14.94 -41.76
CA PHE A 471 13.53 14.83 -42.40
C PHE A 471 12.80 16.18 -42.41
N GLU A 472 13.15 17.10 -43.32
CA GLU A 472 12.59 18.46 -43.35
C GLU A 472 11.07 18.48 -43.64
N GLU A 473 10.56 17.56 -44.49
CA GLU A 473 9.12 17.46 -44.79
C GLU A 473 8.30 17.03 -43.56
N VAL A 474 8.87 16.21 -42.66
CA VAL A 474 8.22 15.78 -41.43
C VAL A 474 8.07 16.94 -40.44
N GLU A 475 9.00 17.90 -40.44
CA GLU A 475 8.94 19.06 -39.55
C GLU A 475 7.73 19.96 -39.84
N GLN A 476 7.35 20.11 -41.11
CA GLN A 476 6.14 20.87 -41.49
C GLN A 476 4.87 20.19 -40.98
N GLN A 477 4.80 18.87 -41.07
CA GLN A 477 3.66 18.10 -40.58
C GLN A 477 3.58 18.14 -39.06
N ILE A 478 4.71 18.05 -38.37
CA ILE A 478 4.79 18.20 -36.90
C ILE A 478 4.32 19.60 -36.49
N ALA A 479 4.75 20.65 -37.20
CA ALA A 479 4.31 22.02 -36.91
C ALA A 479 2.79 22.21 -37.11
N ALA A 480 2.22 21.56 -38.15
CA ALA A 480 0.77 21.57 -38.37
C ALA A 480 0.01 20.88 -37.23
N ILE A 481 0.48 19.73 -36.76
CA ILE A 481 -0.12 19.04 -35.59
C ILE A 481 0.01 19.92 -34.34
N ASP A 482 1.19 20.48 -34.07
CA ASP A 482 1.44 21.33 -32.91
C ASP A 482 0.50 22.55 -32.87
N SER A 483 0.20 23.14 -34.02
CA SER A 483 -0.73 24.27 -34.11
C SER A 483 -2.19 23.91 -33.82
N THR A 484 -2.55 22.63 -33.91
CA THR A 484 -3.90 22.11 -33.60
C THR A 484 -4.05 21.66 -32.15
N LEU A 485 -2.93 21.38 -31.49
CA LEU A 485 -2.94 20.95 -30.07
C LEU A 485 -3.24 22.15 -29.16
N ARG A 486 -4.42 22.10 -28.55
CA ARG A 486 -4.80 23.03 -27.48
C ARG A 486 -4.49 22.37 -26.15
N ASP A 487 -3.45 22.84 -25.48
CA ASP A 487 -2.94 22.30 -24.22
C ASP A 487 -2.81 23.42 -23.18
N ASP A 488 -3.75 24.36 -23.22
CA ASP A 488 -3.90 25.42 -22.24
C ASP A 488 -4.80 24.96 -21.08
N THR A 489 -4.67 25.63 -19.93
CA THR A 489 -5.40 25.29 -18.70
C THR A 489 -6.91 25.27 -18.92
N ALA A 490 -7.49 26.23 -19.66
CA ALA A 490 -8.93 26.31 -19.87
C ALA A 490 -9.46 25.12 -20.68
N THR A 491 -8.75 24.76 -21.77
CA THR A 491 -9.08 23.59 -22.58
C THR A 491 -8.96 22.28 -21.77
N ASN A 492 -7.92 22.15 -20.95
CA ASN A 492 -7.71 20.97 -20.12
C ASN A 492 -8.76 20.85 -19.00
N LEU A 493 -9.20 21.96 -18.40
CA LEU A 493 -10.31 21.96 -17.43
C LEU A 493 -11.59 21.39 -18.05
N GLU A 494 -11.95 21.75 -19.27
CA GLU A 494 -13.12 21.17 -19.94
C GLU A 494 -12.90 19.72 -20.37
N THR A 495 -11.72 19.40 -20.89
CA THR A 495 -11.39 18.04 -21.36
C THR A 495 -11.47 17.00 -20.24
N TYR A 496 -10.96 17.35 -19.06
CA TYR A 496 -10.87 16.47 -17.89
C TYR A 496 -11.90 16.80 -16.81
N ARG A 497 -12.97 17.51 -17.18
CA ARG A 497 -14.00 18.03 -16.26
C ARG A 497 -14.55 16.94 -15.34
N LYS A 498 -14.90 15.75 -15.88
CA LYS A 498 -15.46 14.66 -15.09
C LYS A 498 -14.54 14.26 -13.92
N GLU A 499 -13.27 14.04 -14.18
CA GLU A 499 -12.27 13.65 -13.17
C GLU A 499 -12.01 14.75 -12.14
N ILE A 500 -12.05 16.00 -12.60
CA ILE A 500 -11.87 17.17 -11.72
C ILE A 500 -13.08 17.34 -10.79
N VAL A 501 -14.30 17.22 -11.32
CA VAL A 501 -15.54 17.26 -10.53
C VAL A 501 -15.52 16.16 -9.47
N GLU A 502 -15.13 14.94 -9.84
CA GLU A 502 -15.01 13.82 -8.92
C GLU A 502 -13.96 14.11 -7.82
N SER A 503 -12.81 14.69 -8.19
CA SER A 503 -11.78 15.09 -7.23
C SER A 503 -12.26 16.15 -6.25
N ILE A 504 -13.02 17.16 -6.73
CA ILE A 504 -13.61 18.20 -5.88
C ILE A 504 -14.70 17.60 -4.97
N ASN A 505 -15.58 16.75 -5.51
CA ASN A 505 -16.59 16.05 -4.73
C ASN A 505 -15.95 15.26 -3.59
N ASN A 506 -14.90 14.50 -3.88
CA ASN A 506 -14.18 13.71 -2.89
C ASN A 506 -13.56 14.60 -1.78
N ASP A 507 -13.00 15.76 -2.11
CA ASP A 507 -12.46 16.71 -1.11
C ASP A 507 -13.58 17.27 -0.22
N ILE A 508 -14.72 17.64 -0.80
CA ILE A 508 -15.86 18.17 -0.03
C ILE A 508 -16.48 17.07 0.84
N VAL A 509 -16.68 15.88 0.29
CA VAL A 509 -17.19 14.71 1.02
C VAL A 509 -16.26 14.33 2.17
N LEU A 510 -14.95 14.38 1.97
CA LEU A 510 -13.96 14.11 3.02
C LEU A 510 -14.16 15.03 4.23
N ARG A 511 -14.50 16.29 4.01
CA ARG A 511 -14.73 17.30 5.07
C ARG A 511 -16.01 17.06 5.87
N HIS A 512 -16.97 16.32 5.32
CA HIS A 512 -18.28 16.01 5.95
C HIS A 512 -18.35 14.60 6.50
N GLY A 513 -17.72 13.63 5.81
CA GLY A 513 -17.87 12.20 6.08
C GLY A 513 -16.56 11.47 6.38
N TYR A 514 -15.43 12.19 6.48
CA TYR A 514 -14.09 11.61 6.62
C TYR A 514 -13.76 10.65 5.47
N SER A 515 -12.70 9.86 5.61
CA SER A 515 -12.33 8.84 4.60
C SER A 515 -13.42 7.78 4.40
N GLU A 516 -14.21 7.49 5.44
CA GLU A 516 -15.38 6.59 5.34
C GLU A 516 -16.39 7.12 4.33
N GLY A 517 -16.69 8.43 4.39
CA GLY A 517 -17.62 9.08 3.47
C GLY A 517 -17.11 9.07 2.03
N VAL A 518 -15.81 9.26 1.80
CA VAL A 518 -15.23 9.19 0.45
C VAL A 518 -15.38 7.79 -0.15
N ILE A 519 -15.12 6.75 0.65
CA ILE A 519 -15.35 5.36 0.21
C ILE A 519 -16.84 5.18 -0.15
N GLU A 520 -17.75 5.56 0.75
CA GLU A 520 -19.20 5.42 0.53
C GLU A 520 -19.68 6.17 -0.72
N HIS A 521 -19.13 7.36 -0.95
CA HIS A 521 -19.46 8.21 -2.10
C HIS A 521 -19.07 7.57 -3.43
N SER A 522 -17.90 6.90 -3.48
CA SER A 522 -17.38 6.29 -4.72
C SER A 522 -18.10 5.00 -5.14
N LEU A 523 -18.75 4.28 -4.20
CA LEU A 523 -19.29 2.93 -4.46
C LEU A 523 -20.35 2.86 -5.57
N PRO A 524 -21.30 3.82 -5.73
CA PRO A 524 -22.34 3.73 -6.74
C PRO A 524 -21.82 3.74 -8.20
N ASP A 525 -20.69 4.38 -8.44
CA ASP A 525 -20.11 4.56 -9.79
C ASP A 525 -18.85 3.69 -10.01
N ASP A 526 -18.45 2.90 -9.00
CA ASP A 526 -17.26 2.04 -9.07
C ASP A 526 -17.51 0.82 -9.97
N GLY A 527 -16.83 0.78 -11.12
CA GLY A 527 -16.99 -0.28 -12.12
C GLY A 527 -16.68 -1.69 -11.61
N ASP A 528 -15.68 -1.84 -10.73
CA ASP A 528 -15.31 -3.13 -10.14
C ASP A 528 -16.40 -3.59 -9.15
N VAL A 529 -16.92 -2.66 -8.34
CA VAL A 529 -18.03 -2.93 -7.39
C VAL A 529 -19.30 -3.31 -8.14
N LEU A 530 -19.65 -2.55 -9.18
CA LEU A 530 -20.83 -2.87 -10.02
C LEU A 530 -20.69 -4.24 -10.68
N LYS A 531 -19.49 -4.60 -11.15
CA LYS A 531 -19.23 -5.93 -11.71
C LYS A 531 -19.34 -7.03 -10.65
N ALA A 532 -18.87 -6.78 -9.43
CA ALA A 532 -19.01 -7.72 -8.32
C ALA A 532 -20.48 -7.93 -7.94
N ILE A 533 -21.29 -6.86 -7.90
CA ILE A 533 -22.74 -6.92 -7.66
C ILE A 533 -23.42 -7.80 -8.73
N GLU A 534 -23.11 -7.57 -10.02
CA GLU A 534 -23.64 -8.37 -11.14
C GLU A 534 -23.35 -9.87 -10.94
N ILE A 535 -22.12 -10.22 -10.60
CA ILE A 535 -21.71 -11.61 -10.43
C ILE A 535 -22.33 -12.25 -9.18
N LEU A 536 -22.34 -11.56 -8.06
CA LEU A 536 -22.92 -12.06 -6.80
C LEU A 536 -24.44 -12.20 -6.89
N GLY A 537 -25.12 -11.35 -7.67
CA GLY A 537 -26.55 -11.42 -7.95
C GLY A 537 -26.93 -12.59 -8.88
N ASN A 538 -25.98 -13.12 -9.67
CA ASN A 538 -26.20 -14.22 -10.59
C ASN A 538 -25.52 -15.52 -10.11
N ARG A 539 -26.24 -16.32 -9.30
CA ARG A 539 -25.68 -17.56 -8.73
C ARG A 539 -25.20 -18.57 -9.76
N GLN A 540 -25.79 -18.62 -10.95
CA GLN A 540 -25.37 -19.55 -12.01
C GLN A 540 -24.02 -19.11 -12.58
N GLU A 541 -23.85 -17.83 -12.88
CA GLU A 541 -22.62 -17.27 -13.39
C GLU A 541 -21.49 -17.34 -12.33
N TYR A 542 -21.79 -17.04 -11.07
CA TYR A 542 -20.86 -17.21 -9.95
C TYR A 542 -20.35 -18.64 -9.88
N ALA A 543 -21.27 -19.62 -9.84
CA ALA A 543 -20.90 -21.04 -9.79
C ALA A 543 -20.09 -21.47 -11.01
N ARG A 544 -20.43 -20.99 -12.21
CA ARG A 544 -19.69 -21.24 -13.45
C ARG A 544 -18.23 -20.80 -13.31
N ILE A 545 -18.00 -19.57 -12.87
CA ILE A 545 -16.65 -18.98 -12.76
C ILE A 545 -15.79 -19.76 -11.75
N VAL A 546 -16.35 -20.15 -10.59
CA VAL A 546 -15.57 -20.86 -9.56
C VAL A 546 -15.37 -22.35 -9.84
N THR A 547 -16.10 -22.96 -10.80
CA THR A 547 -16.04 -24.40 -11.09
C THR A 547 -15.59 -24.76 -12.51
N GLU A 548 -15.69 -23.85 -13.49
CA GLU A 548 -15.31 -24.14 -14.88
C GLU A 548 -13.80 -24.13 -15.11
N GLN A 549 -13.36 -25.10 -15.92
CA GLN A 549 -11.96 -25.27 -16.32
C GLN A 549 -11.52 -24.33 -17.47
N ASP A 550 -12.32 -23.32 -17.82
CA ASP A 550 -12.02 -22.48 -18.98
C ASP A 550 -10.88 -21.49 -18.70
N THR A 551 -9.94 -21.53 -19.61
CA THR A 551 -8.72 -20.71 -19.62
C THR A 551 -9.10 -19.23 -19.79
N PRO A 552 -8.52 -18.29 -19.02
CA PRO A 552 -8.66 -16.88 -19.32
C PRO A 552 -8.15 -16.61 -20.72
N ARG A 553 -9.01 -16.13 -21.61
CA ARG A 553 -8.60 -15.72 -22.95
C ARG A 553 -7.53 -14.62 -22.83
N LYS A 554 -6.40 -14.83 -23.54
CA LYS A 554 -5.22 -13.94 -23.59
C LYS A 554 -5.57 -12.50 -23.90
#